data_2b22e316274986df8c666ae2b42bd464
#
_entry.id   2b22e316274986df8c666ae2b42bd464
#
_cell.length_a   1.000
_cell.length_b   1.000
_cell.length_c   1.000
_cell.angle_alpha   90.00
_cell.angle_beta   90.00
_cell.angle_gamma   90.00
#
_symmetry.space_group_name_H-M   'P 1'
#
loop_
_entity.id
_entity.type
_entity.pdbx_description
1 polymer ?
#
loop_
_entity_poly.entity_id
_entity_poly.type
_entity_poly.pdbx_seq_one_letter_code
_entity_poly.pdbx_strand_id
1 'polypeptide(L)'
;MGYIGNQPAETPVVEILETDFKIGEDDQTKIDFADANTINFHANNAKEMVLVENSLSPGTSDGTALGTTSLMWSDLFLASGSVINLNNGDVTLTHSSNTLTVAGGTLATAALTTSTIVASGIVKTDDGT
;
A
#
# COMPACT_ATOMS: atom_id res chain seq x y z
N MET A 1 -23.66 23.96 24.98
CA MET A 1 -23.29 22.54 24.83
C MET A 1 -24.49 21.82 24.24
N GLY A 2 -24.48 21.53 22.93
CA GLY A 2 -25.54 20.80 22.28
C GLY A 2 -25.45 19.34 22.66
N TYR A 3 -26.41 18.85 23.41
CA TYR A 3 -26.54 17.44 23.74
C TYR A 3 -27.17 16.71 22.55
N ILE A 4 -26.39 15.91 21.83
CA ILE A 4 -26.90 14.99 20.83
C ILE A 4 -27.31 13.72 21.58
N GLY A 5 -28.45 13.73 22.18
CA GLY A 5 -28.99 12.56 22.87
C GLY A 5 -30.37 12.85 23.40
N ASN A 6 -31.35 12.09 22.97
CA ASN A 6 -32.74 12.04 23.38
C ASN A 6 -33.77 12.78 22.55
N GLN A 7 -33.56 12.89 21.25
CA GLN A 7 -34.73 12.90 20.36
C GLN A 7 -34.74 11.58 19.59
N PRO A 8 -35.87 10.87 19.51
CA PRO A 8 -36.00 9.85 18.49
C PRO A 8 -35.71 10.53 17.15
N ALA A 9 -34.68 10.05 16.45
CA ALA A 9 -34.37 10.60 15.14
C ALA A 9 -35.54 10.25 14.22
N GLU A 10 -36.49 11.17 14.08
CA GLU A 10 -37.56 11.06 13.09
C GLU A 10 -37.02 11.18 11.65
N THR A 11 -35.76 11.61 11.52
CA THR A 11 -35.03 11.62 10.24
C THR A 11 -33.70 10.86 10.40
N PRO A 12 -33.40 9.88 9.54
CA PRO A 12 -32.10 9.25 9.55
C PRO A 12 -31.01 10.30 9.27
N VAL A 13 -29.89 10.24 9.99
CA VAL A 13 -28.71 11.04 9.62
C VAL A 13 -28.22 10.51 8.28
N VAL A 14 -28.43 11.28 7.23
CA VAL A 14 -28.09 10.89 5.85
C VAL A 14 -26.68 11.34 5.50
N GLU A 15 -26.19 12.39 6.16
CA GLU A 15 -24.93 13.02 5.84
C GLU A 15 -24.34 13.73 7.09
N ILE A 16 -23.05 13.60 7.28
CA ILE A 16 -22.29 14.39 8.24
C ILE A 16 -21.18 15.09 7.46
N LEU A 17 -21.36 16.37 7.19
CA LEU A 17 -20.37 17.24 6.55
C LEU A 17 -19.89 18.26 7.60
N GLU A 18 -18.72 18.05 8.13
CA GLU A 18 -18.13 18.92 9.13
C GLU A 18 -16.64 19.11 8.81
N THR A 19 -16.17 20.35 8.97
CA THR A 19 -14.75 20.64 8.87
C THR A 19 -14.04 20.02 10.07
N ASP A 20 -12.97 19.28 9.86
CA ASP A 20 -12.22 18.59 10.92
C ASP A 20 -13.04 17.52 11.67
N PHE A 21 -13.90 16.79 10.95
CA PHE A 21 -14.61 15.63 11.50
C PHE A 21 -13.64 14.50 11.84
N LYS A 22 -13.78 13.94 13.03
CA LYS A 22 -12.93 12.85 13.54
C LYS A 22 -13.76 11.67 13.98
N ILE A 23 -13.28 10.47 13.70
CA ILE A 23 -13.83 9.19 14.21
C ILE A 23 -12.70 8.47 14.92
N GLY A 24 -12.81 8.24 16.21
CA GLY A 24 -11.76 7.56 16.95
C GLY A 24 -12.04 7.45 18.43
N GLU A 25 -11.16 6.77 19.15
CA GLU A 25 -11.20 6.61 20.58
C GLU A 25 -10.76 7.90 21.30
N ASP A 26 -9.75 8.55 20.73
CA ASP A 26 -9.15 9.79 21.27
C ASP A 26 -8.48 10.61 20.15
N ASP A 27 -7.74 11.65 20.51
CA ASP A 27 -6.97 12.47 19.57
C ASP A 27 -5.74 11.75 18.99
N GLN A 28 -5.34 10.61 19.54
CA GLN A 28 -4.14 9.85 19.15
C GLN A 28 -4.47 8.69 18.21
N THR A 29 -5.67 8.09 18.35
CA THR A 29 -6.12 6.96 17.55
C THR A 29 -7.44 7.30 16.89
N LYS A 30 -7.38 7.69 15.63
CA LYS A 30 -8.52 8.27 14.89
C LYS A 30 -8.40 8.14 13.38
N ILE A 31 -9.53 8.33 12.72
CA ILE A 31 -9.61 8.74 11.32
C ILE A 31 -9.99 10.21 11.31
N ASP A 32 -9.28 11.07 10.62
CA ASP A 32 -9.62 12.48 10.49
C ASP A 32 -9.65 12.96 9.02
N PHE A 33 -10.32 14.09 8.84
CA PHE A 33 -10.55 14.78 7.57
C PHE A 33 -10.04 16.23 7.63
N ALA A 34 -9.03 16.50 8.48
CA ALA A 34 -8.51 17.84 8.73
C ALA A 34 -7.84 18.44 7.48
N ASP A 35 -7.27 17.63 6.62
CA ASP A 35 -6.67 18.05 5.36
C ASP A 35 -7.69 17.96 4.22
N ALA A 36 -7.80 18.99 3.39
CA ALA A 36 -8.74 19.00 2.25
C ALA A 36 -8.47 17.82 1.27
N ASN A 37 -9.53 17.12 0.87
CA ASN A 37 -9.49 15.98 -0.05
C ASN A 37 -8.63 14.80 0.44
N THR A 38 -8.46 14.65 1.75
CA THR A 38 -7.59 13.66 2.36
C THR A 38 -8.31 12.93 3.50
N ILE A 39 -8.09 11.63 3.61
CA ILE A 39 -8.47 10.83 4.77
C ILE A 39 -7.19 10.35 5.45
N ASN A 40 -7.02 10.73 6.72
CA ASN A 40 -5.86 10.37 7.52
C ASN A 40 -6.22 9.28 8.54
N PHE A 41 -5.38 8.27 8.67
CA PHE A 41 -5.48 7.23 9.69
C PHE A 41 -4.36 7.40 10.69
N HIS A 42 -4.71 7.57 11.97
CA HIS A 42 -3.77 7.76 13.06
C HIS A 42 -3.83 6.60 14.04
N ALA A 43 -2.68 6.17 14.52
CA ALA A 43 -2.53 5.25 15.64
C ALA A 43 -1.39 5.75 16.55
N ASN A 44 -1.64 5.81 17.85
CA ASN A 44 -0.67 6.26 18.85
C ASN A 44 0.00 7.60 18.48
N ASN A 45 -0.81 8.57 18.09
CA ASN A 45 -0.40 9.92 17.71
C ASN A 45 0.47 10.02 16.43
N ALA A 46 0.64 8.94 15.69
CA ALA A 46 1.33 8.91 14.41
C ALA A 46 0.32 8.80 13.26
N LYS A 47 0.55 9.54 12.18
CA LYS A 47 -0.18 9.36 10.93
C LYS A 47 0.39 8.12 10.23
N GLU A 48 -0.37 7.03 10.21
CA GLU A 48 0.06 5.74 9.68
C GLU A 48 -0.24 5.59 8.19
N MET A 49 -1.44 5.98 7.77
CA MET A 49 -1.85 5.91 6.37
C MET A 49 -2.58 7.17 5.94
N VAL A 50 -2.46 7.48 4.68
CA VAL A 50 -3.10 8.62 4.02
C VAL A 50 -3.77 8.15 2.73
N LEU A 51 -5.05 8.42 2.58
CA LEU A 51 -5.80 8.22 1.35
C LEU A 51 -6.08 9.57 0.70
N VAL A 52 -5.61 9.75 -0.52
CA VAL A 52 -5.93 10.87 -1.41
C VAL A 52 -6.49 10.32 -2.73
N GLU A 53 -6.89 11.18 -3.64
CA GLU A 53 -7.34 10.74 -4.96
C GLU A 53 -6.28 9.85 -5.64
N ASN A 54 -6.68 8.63 -5.98
CA ASN A 54 -5.85 7.62 -6.67
C ASN A 54 -4.60 7.11 -5.91
N SER A 55 -4.46 7.41 -4.60
CA SER A 55 -3.29 6.94 -3.83
C SER A 55 -3.63 6.62 -2.39
N LEU A 56 -3.22 5.44 -1.94
CA LEU A 56 -3.10 5.08 -0.53
C LEU A 56 -1.61 4.95 -0.21
N SER A 57 -1.11 5.76 0.71
CA SER A 57 0.31 5.83 1.07
C SER A 57 0.52 5.72 2.58
N PRO A 58 1.72 5.33 3.06
CA PRO A 58 2.07 5.49 4.47
C PRO A 58 2.17 6.98 4.83
N GLY A 59 2.03 7.30 6.10
CA GLY A 59 2.15 8.67 6.61
C GLY A 59 3.56 9.26 6.43
N THR A 60 4.57 8.41 6.42
CA THR A 60 5.97 8.76 6.13
C THR A 60 6.61 7.69 5.26
N SER A 61 7.61 8.06 4.46
CA SER A 61 8.35 7.09 3.65
C SER A 61 9.01 6.03 4.54
N ASP A 62 8.88 4.75 4.16
CA ASP A 62 9.38 3.59 4.94
C ASP A 62 8.79 3.49 6.36
N GLY A 63 7.63 4.12 6.61
CA GLY A 63 7.01 4.19 7.93
C GLY A 63 6.12 3.00 8.28
N THR A 64 5.21 2.62 7.38
CA THR A 64 4.16 1.63 7.65
C THR A 64 4.31 0.42 6.75
N ALA A 65 4.40 -0.77 7.34
CA ALA A 65 4.47 -2.02 6.60
C ALA A 65 3.07 -2.51 6.20
N LEU A 66 2.96 -3.14 5.03
CA LEU A 66 1.76 -3.87 4.63
C LEU A 66 1.82 -5.31 5.18
N GLY A 67 1.26 -5.52 6.34
CA GLY A 67 1.34 -6.77 7.11
C GLY A 67 2.55 -6.83 8.05
N THR A 68 2.64 -7.91 8.80
CA THR A 68 3.73 -8.20 9.76
C THR A 68 4.20 -9.64 9.61
N THR A 69 5.28 -10.01 10.28
CA THR A 69 5.78 -11.39 10.31
C THR A 69 4.78 -12.41 10.89
N SER A 70 3.83 -11.93 11.69
CA SER A 70 2.80 -12.78 12.33
C SER A 70 1.43 -12.64 11.68
N LEU A 71 1.16 -11.53 10.98
CA LEU A 71 -0.12 -11.22 10.33
C LEU A 71 0.17 -10.86 8.87
N MET A 72 0.13 -11.84 8.02
CA MET A 72 0.44 -11.75 6.59
C MET A 72 -0.84 -11.66 5.76
N TRP A 73 -0.78 -10.96 4.64
CA TRP A 73 -1.84 -10.99 3.63
C TRP A 73 -1.77 -12.31 2.86
N SER A 74 -2.92 -12.87 2.49
CA SER A 74 -2.97 -14.11 1.69
C SER A 74 -2.60 -13.83 0.23
N ASP A 75 -3.11 -12.76 -0.34
CA ASP A 75 -3.00 -12.45 -1.76
C ASP A 75 -2.90 -10.95 -2.02
N LEU A 76 -2.28 -10.59 -3.14
CA LEU A 76 -2.27 -9.24 -3.69
C LEU A 76 -2.75 -9.29 -5.15
N PHE A 77 -3.97 -8.81 -5.42
CA PHE A 77 -4.54 -8.77 -6.76
C PHE A 77 -4.16 -7.45 -7.46
N LEU A 78 -3.39 -7.55 -8.52
CA LEU A 78 -2.97 -6.42 -9.33
C LEU A 78 -3.51 -6.54 -10.75
N ALA A 79 -3.86 -5.42 -11.37
CA ALA A 79 -4.37 -5.36 -12.73
C ALA A 79 -3.30 -5.73 -13.77
N SER A 80 -3.75 -6.02 -14.98
CA SER A 80 -2.82 -6.15 -16.13
C SER A 80 -2.06 -4.85 -16.36
N GLY A 81 -0.77 -4.96 -16.61
CA GLY A 81 0.13 -3.80 -16.75
C GLY A 81 0.64 -3.22 -15.44
N SER A 82 0.26 -3.81 -14.29
CA SER A 82 0.73 -3.33 -12.98
C SER A 82 2.24 -3.46 -12.81
N VAL A 83 2.78 -2.59 -11.97
CA VAL A 83 4.21 -2.53 -11.64
C VAL A 83 4.39 -2.58 -10.12
N ILE A 84 5.21 -3.50 -9.63
CA ILE A 84 5.79 -3.42 -8.29
C ILE A 84 7.06 -2.59 -8.42
N ASN A 85 7.04 -1.41 -7.84
CA ASN A 85 8.11 -0.42 -7.95
C ASN A 85 8.90 -0.38 -6.64
N LEU A 86 10.18 -0.66 -6.71
CA LEU A 86 11.09 -0.64 -5.57
C LEU A 86 12.01 0.57 -5.69
N ASN A 87 12.13 1.31 -4.60
CA ASN A 87 13.02 2.46 -4.46
C ASN A 87 12.92 3.45 -5.67
N ASN A 88 11.68 3.89 -5.96
CA ASN A 88 11.39 4.88 -7.00
C ASN A 88 11.93 4.53 -8.41
N GLY A 89 11.82 3.27 -8.79
CA GLY A 89 12.17 2.80 -10.13
C GLY A 89 13.58 2.20 -10.26
N ASP A 90 14.30 2.06 -9.15
CA ASP A 90 15.61 1.40 -9.13
C ASP A 90 15.50 -0.04 -9.62
N VAL A 91 14.52 -0.79 -9.09
CA VAL A 91 14.10 -2.11 -9.61
C VAL A 91 12.60 -2.14 -9.75
N THR A 92 12.11 -2.66 -10.85
CA THR A 92 10.67 -2.87 -11.08
C THR A 92 10.35 -4.30 -11.50
N LEU A 93 9.19 -4.81 -11.04
CA LEU A 93 8.57 -6.02 -11.57
C LEU A 93 7.30 -5.60 -12.32
N THR A 94 7.30 -5.76 -13.63
CA THR A 94 6.19 -5.34 -14.49
C THR A 94 5.47 -6.55 -15.06
N HIS A 95 4.16 -6.62 -14.91
CA HIS A 95 3.32 -7.60 -15.55
C HIS A 95 2.91 -7.14 -16.95
N SER A 96 3.00 -8.03 -17.90
CA SER A 96 2.31 -7.97 -19.20
C SER A 96 1.75 -9.34 -19.52
N SER A 97 0.92 -9.49 -20.58
CA SER A 97 0.25 -10.77 -20.85
C SER A 97 1.26 -11.95 -20.86
N ASN A 98 1.07 -12.87 -19.89
CA ASN A 98 1.92 -14.07 -19.68
C ASN A 98 3.41 -13.78 -19.41
N THR A 99 3.76 -12.54 -19.01
CA THR A 99 5.16 -12.16 -18.82
C THR A 99 5.32 -11.37 -17.53
N LEU A 100 6.37 -11.70 -16.77
CA LEU A 100 6.88 -10.88 -15.67
C LEU A 100 8.28 -10.37 -16.04
N THR A 101 8.42 -9.05 -16.13
CA THR A 101 9.69 -8.39 -16.44
C THR A 101 10.32 -7.84 -15.18
N VAL A 102 11.58 -8.17 -14.93
CA VAL A 102 12.45 -7.51 -13.94
C VAL A 102 13.31 -6.51 -14.69
N ALA A 103 13.23 -5.23 -14.34
CA ALA A 103 13.99 -4.16 -14.98
C ALA A 103 14.67 -3.27 -13.92
N GLY A 104 15.72 -2.56 -14.35
CA GLY A 104 16.52 -1.67 -13.50
C GLY A 104 17.62 -2.37 -12.70
N GLY A 105 17.47 -3.64 -12.40
CA GLY A 105 18.39 -4.41 -11.57
C GLY A 105 18.61 -5.84 -12.04
N THR A 106 19.18 -6.64 -11.18
CA THR A 106 19.48 -8.06 -11.40
C THR A 106 18.57 -8.95 -10.58
N LEU A 107 18.05 -10.04 -11.16
CA LEU A 107 17.40 -11.10 -10.40
C LEU A 107 18.47 -12.02 -9.79
N ALA A 108 18.77 -11.84 -8.50
CA ALA A 108 19.65 -12.72 -7.75
C ALA A 108 18.85 -13.88 -7.15
N THR A 109 19.20 -15.11 -7.47
CA THR A 109 18.56 -16.33 -6.96
C THR A 109 19.61 -17.27 -6.39
N ALA A 110 19.29 -17.99 -5.31
CA ALA A 110 20.12 -19.07 -4.81
C ALA A 110 20.13 -20.28 -5.77
N ALA A 111 18.99 -20.56 -6.39
CA ALA A 111 18.84 -21.52 -7.47
C ALA A 111 17.72 -21.07 -8.40
N LEU A 112 17.90 -21.22 -9.70
CA LEU A 112 16.89 -21.01 -10.71
C LEU A 112 16.50 -22.36 -11.31
N THR A 113 15.30 -22.84 -11.03
CA THR A 113 14.75 -24.06 -11.63
C THR A 113 13.79 -23.68 -12.75
N THR A 114 14.11 -24.03 -13.96
CA THR A 114 13.31 -23.73 -15.15
C THR A 114 13.44 -24.88 -16.16
N SER A 115 12.42 -25.10 -16.96
CA SER A 115 12.48 -26.11 -18.07
C SER A 115 13.38 -25.63 -19.21
N THR A 116 13.51 -24.31 -19.40
CA THR A 116 14.32 -23.74 -20.49
C THR A 116 14.83 -22.37 -20.06
N ILE A 117 16.12 -22.11 -20.25
CA ILE A 117 16.73 -20.79 -20.15
C ILE A 117 17.08 -20.36 -21.56
N VAL A 118 16.47 -19.26 -22.02
CA VAL A 118 16.86 -18.59 -23.29
C VAL A 118 17.64 -17.33 -22.92
N ALA A 119 18.94 -17.32 -23.18
CA ALA A 119 19.79 -16.20 -22.92
C ALA A 119 20.18 -15.53 -24.24
N SER A 120 19.96 -14.22 -24.36
CA SER A 120 20.43 -13.40 -25.48
C SER A 120 21.87 -12.89 -25.32
N GLY A 121 22.53 -13.29 -24.24
CA GLY A 121 23.88 -12.89 -23.88
C GLY A 121 24.74 -14.06 -23.36
N ILE A 122 25.85 -13.74 -22.70
CA ILE A 122 26.77 -14.75 -22.15
C ILE A 122 26.16 -15.35 -20.88
N VAL A 123 25.88 -16.65 -20.89
CA VAL A 123 25.65 -17.42 -19.67
C VAL A 123 27.02 -17.79 -19.11
N LYS A 124 27.40 -17.19 -17.98
CA LYS A 124 28.57 -17.62 -17.23
C LYS A 124 28.13 -18.63 -16.18
N THR A 125 28.62 -19.82 -16.24
CA THR A 125 28.54 -20.80 -15.14
C THR A 125 29.80 -20.63 -14.31
N ASP A 126 29.65 -20.49 -13.00
CA ASP A 126 30.79 -20.27 -12.08
C ASP A 126 31.33 -21.62 -11.57
N ASP A 127 31.53 -22.55 -12.50
CA ASP A 127 32.06 -23.90 -12.23
C ASP A 127 33.57 -24.01 -12.46
N GLY A 128 34.28 -22.89 -12.57
CA GLY A 128 35.73 -22.81 -12.52
C GLY A 128 36.48 -23.41 -13.74
N THR A 129 35.80 -23.61 -14.87
CA THR A 129 36.40 -24.03 -16.17
C THR A 129 36.07 -23.09 -17.29
#